data_80c5a7b3296d27daab4d9fc4947d82cc
#
_entry.id   80c5a7b3296d27daab4d9fc4947d82cc
#
_cell.length_a   1.000
_cell.length_b   1.000
_cell.length_c   1.000
_cell.angle_alpha   90.00
_cell.angle_beta   90.00
_cell.angle_gamma   90.00
#
_symmetry.space_group_name_H-M   'P 1'
#
loop_
_entity.id
_entity.type
_entity.pdbx_description
1 polymer ?
#
loop_
_entity_poly.entity_id
_entity_poly.type
_entity_poly.pdbx_seq_one_letter_code
_entity_poly.pdbx_strand_id
1 'polypeptide(L)'
;MATIKDVARLAGVSVATVSRVINNSPKASEASRLAVHSAMESLSYHPNANARALAQQTTETIGLVVGDVSDPFFGAMVKAVEQVAYHTGNFLLIGNGYHNEQKERQAIEQLIRHRCAALVVHAKMIPDADLASLMKQMPGMVLINRILPGFENRCIALDDRYGAWLATRH
;
A
#
# COMPACT_ATOMS: atom_id res chain seq x y z
N MET A 1 -6.58 -27.01 -4.75
CA MET A 1 -5.82 -25.79 -5.10
C MET A 1 -4.36 -26.18 -5.21
N ALA A 2 -3.70 -25.92 -6.34
CA ALA A 2 -2.29 -26.27 -6.53
C ALA A 2 -1.41 -25.49 -5.51
N THR A 3 -0.32 -26.10 -5.09
CA THR A 3 0.62 -25.55 -4.12
C THR A 3 1.99 -25.33 -4.75
N ILE A 4 2.84 -24.54 -4.10
CA ILE A 4 4.23 -24.36 -4.56
C ILE A 4 5.01 -25.69 -4.65
N LYS A 5 4.64 -26.69 -3.84
CA LYS A 5 5.23 -28.03 -3.89
C LYS A 5 4.81 -28.79 -5.16
N ASP A 6 3.59 -28.58 -5.64
CA ASP A 6 3.10 -29.20 -6.88
C ASP A 6 3.79 -28.58 -8.09
N VAL A 7 4.00 -27.26 -8.09
CA VAL A 7 4.79 -26.56 -9.11
C VAL A 7 6.23 -27.08 -9.14
N ALA A 8 6.86 -27.21 -7.98
CA ALA A 8 8.24 -27.73 -7.87
C ALA A 8 8.37 -29.14 -8.44
N ARG A 9 7.37 -30.00 -8.13
CA ARG A 9 7.31 -31.38 -8.63
C ARG A 9 7.15 -31.43 -10.15
N LEU A 10 6.23 -30.65 -10.71
CA LEU A 10 5.97 -30.62 -12.15
C LEU A 10 7.14 -29.99 -12.93
N ALA A 11 7.76 -28.94 -12.39
CA ALA A 11 8.90 -28.28 -13.01
C ALA A 11 10.24 -29.05 -12.83
N GLY A 12 10.29 -30.13 -12.04
CA GLY A 12 11.51 -30.91 -11.77
C GLY A 12 12.56 -30.14 -10.98
N VAL A 13 12.16 -29.15 -10.15
CA VAL A 13 13.08 -28.30 -9.38
C VAL A 13 12.72 -28.28 -7.89
N SER A 14 13.61 -27.74 -7.07
CA SER A 14 13.33 -27.56 -5.63
C SER A 14 12.30 -26.43 -5.39
N VAL A 15 11.57 -26.50 -4.27
CA VAL A 15 10.68 -25.39 -3.81
C VAL A 15 11.45 -24.08 -3.67
N ALA A 16 12.71 -24.14 -3.23
CA ALA A 16 13.58 -22.97 -3.13
C ALA A 16 13.86 -22.36 -4.52
N THR A 17 14.00 -23.18 -5.57
CA THR A 17 14.17 -22.71 -6.95
C THR A 17 12.89 -22.06 -7.46
N VAL A 18 11.70 -22.67 -7.21
CA VAL A 18 10.40 -22.05 -7.54
C VAL A 18 10.27 -20.68 -6.86
N SER A 19 10.57 -20.59 -5.58
CA SER A 19 10.53 -19.32 -4.83
C SER A 19 11.47 -18.28 -5.43
N ARG A 20 12.69 -18.65 -5.84
CA ARG A 20 13.64 -17.74 -6.51
C ARG A 20 13.10 -17.24 -7.84
N VAL A 21 12.45 -18.11 -8.64
CA VAL A 21 11.83 -17.71 -9.91
C VAL A 21 10.70 -16.74 -9.68
N ILE A 22 9.76 -17.05 -8.77
CA ILE A 22 8.63 -16.19 -8.41
C ILE A 22 9.09 -14.79 -7.94
N ASN A 23 10.20 -14.73 -7.20
CA ASN A 23 10.77 -13.48 -6.68
C ASN A 23 11.78 -12.82 -7.64
N ASN A 24 11.83 -13.22 -8.91
CA ASN A 24 12.75 -12.69 -9.94
C ASN A 24 14.22 -12.64 -9.51
N SER A 25 14.65 -13.59 -8.68
CA SER A 25 16.02 -13.65 -8.19
C SER A 25 17.01 -13.86 -9.35
N PRO A 26 18.11 -13.10 -9.41
CA PRO A 26 19.16 -13.32 -10.43
C PRO A 26 19.85 -14.68 -10.32
N LYS A 27 19.66 -15.39 -9.20
CA LYS A 27 20.21 -16.74 -8.97
C LYS A 27 19.41 -17.85 -9.63
N ALA A 28 18.29 -17.56 -10.28
CA ALA A 28 17.51 -18.55 -11.03
C ALA A 28 18.00 -18.58 -12.48
N SER A 29 18.35 -19.78 -12.99
CA SER A 29 18.73 -19.95 -14.39
C SER A 29 17.54 -19.79 -15.32
N GLU A 30 17.79 -19.42 -16.57
CA GLU A 30 16.74 -19.25 -17.59
C GLU A 30 15.94 -20.55 -17.80
N ALA A 31 16.62 -21.68 -17.85
CA ALA A 31 15.97 -23.00 -17.94
C ALA A 31 15.00 -23.24 -16.77
N SER A 32 15.41 -22.89 -15.54
CA SER A 32 14.53 -23.01 -14.36
C SER A 32 13.34 -22.07 -14.44
N ARG A 33 13.52 -20.84 -14.97
CA ARG A 33 12.42 -19.87 -15.15
C ARG A 33 11.38 -20.43 -16.10
N LEU A 34 11.78 -20.89 -17.28
CA LEU A 34 10.88 -21.48 -18.28
C LEU A 34 10.12 -22.69 -17.71
N ALA A 35 10.82 -23.63 -17.07
CA ALA A 35 10.18 -24.82 -16.50
C ALA A 35 9.15 -24.46 -15.40
N VAL A 36 9.48 -23.52 -14.52
CA VAL A 36 8.57 -23.09 -13.45
C VAL A 36 7.37 -22.34 -13.99
N HIS A 37 7.54 -21.41 -14.94
CA HIS A 37 6.40 -20.71 -15.54
C HIS A 37 5.46 -21.64 -16.26
N SER A 38 5.96 -22.58 -17.07
CA SER A 38 5.15 -23.60 -17.73
C SER A 38 4.37 -24.47 -16.73
N ALA A 39 5.01 -24.86 -15.62
CA ALA A 39 4.36 -25.64 -14.57
C ALA A 39 3.27 -24.82 -13.84
N MET A 40 3.51 -23.53 -13.60
CA MET A 40 2.51 -22.63 -12.98
C MET A 40 1.28 -22.47 -13.87
N GLU A 41 1.47 -22.25 -15.18
CA GLU A 41 0.37 -22.18 -16.15
C GLU A 41 -0.44 -23.47 -16.18
N SER A 42 0.23 -24.62 -16.33
CA SER A 42 -0.42 -25.95 -16.39
C SER A 42 -1.26 -26.27 -15.15
N LEU A 43 -0.83 -25.78 -13.98
CA LEU A 43 -1.51 -26.00 -12.70
C LEU A 43 -2.48 -24.87 -12.34
N SER A 44 -2.60 -23.83 -13.18
CA SER A 44 -3.30 -22.58 -12.83
C SER A 44 -2.89 -22.08 -11.45
N TYR A 45 -1.58 -22.19 -11.15
CA TYR A 45 -1.03 -21.78 -9.89
C TYR A 45 -0.68 -20.30 -9.90
N HIS A 46 -1.30 -19.56 -9.00
CA HIS A 46 -0.94 -18.16 -8.74
C HIS A 46 -0.24 -18.07 -7.38
N PRO A 47 0.94 -17.39 -7.31
CA PRO A 47 1.62 -17.15 -6.04
C PRO A 47 0.69 -16.47 -5.05
N ASN A 48 0.62 -16.99 -3.83
CA ASN A 48 -0.20 -16.37 -2.79
C ASN A 48 0.50 -15.09 -2.29
N ALA A 49 -0.09 -13.94 -2.61
CA ALA A 49 0.43 -12.62 -2.20
C ALA A 49 0.59 -12.51 -0.67
N ASN A 50 -0.34 -13.11 0.10
CA ASN A 50 -0.27 -13.09 1.56
C ASN A 50 0.93 -13.91 2.09
N ALA A 51 1.22 -15.07 1.48
CA ALA A 51 2.39 -15.86 1.86
C ALA A 51 3.70 -15.14 1.51
N ARG A 52 3.74 -14.42 0.38
CA ARG A 52 4.89 -13.58 -0.03
C ARG A 52 5.06 -12.40 0.93
N ALA A 53 3.98 -11.70 1.24
CA ALA A 53 3.97 -10.59 2.20
C ALA A 53 4.45 -11.01 3.60
N LEU A 54 4.09 -12.23 4.02
CA LEU A 54 4.55 -12.77 5.30
C LEU A 54 6.07 -13.02 5.30
N ALA A 55 6.61 -13.54 4.19
CA ALA A 55 8.04 -13.81 4.05
C ALA A 55 8.87 -12.52 3.91
N GLN A 56 8.33 -11.49 3.25
CA GLN A 56 8.99 -10.21 3.00
C GLN A 56 8.69 -9.16 4.08
N GLN A 57 7.76 -9.43 5.01
CA GLN A 57 7.24 -8.52 6.03
C GLN A 57 6.58 -7.24 5.50
N THR A 58 6.39 -7.13 4.18
CA THR A 58 5.72 -6.02 3.50
C THR A 58 4.79 -6.53 2.41
N THR A 59 3.79 -5.76 2.04
CA THR A 59 2.93 -6.02 0.89
C THR A 59 3.26 -5.05 -0.24
N GLU A 60 2.88 -5.38 -1.46
CA GLU A 60 2.87 -4.45 -2.60
C GLU A 60 1.56 -3.63 -2.57
N THR A 61 1.23 -3.09 -1.40
CA THR A 61 -0.03 -2.38 -1.18
C THR A 61 0.24 -1.05 -0.48
N ILE A 62 -0.29 0.02 -1.03
CA ILE A 62 -0.33 1.35 -0.41
C ILE A 62 -1.72 1.53 0.18
N GLY A 63 -1.79 1.96 1.43
CA GLY A 63 -3.04 2.33 2.07
C GLY A 63 -3.36 3.81 1.87
N LEU A 64 -4.62 4.14 1.61
CA LEU A 64 -5.10 5.51 1.54
C LEU A 64 -6.30 5.68 2.46
N VAL A 65 -6.23 6.62 3.39
CA VAL A 65 -7.39 7.04 4.20
C VAL A 65 -7.90 8.38 3.69
N VAL A 66 -9.20 8.41 3.38
CA VAL A 66 -9.92 9.61 2.92
C VAL A 66 -11.12 9.89 3.82
N GLY A 67 -11.71 11.08 3.69
CA GLY A 67 -12.96 11.40 4.39
C GLY A 67 -14.12 10.55 3.91
N ASP A 68 -14.47 10.69 2.64
CA ASP A 68 -15.50 9.89 1.98
C ASP A 68 -15.16 9.77 0.49
N VAL A 69 -14.97 8.55 0.00
CA VAL A 69 -14.63 8.29 -1.40
C VAL A 69 -15.70 8.75 -2.39
N SER A 70 -16.93 8.92 -1.95
CA SER A 70 -18.03 9.45 -2.78
C SER A 70 -17.94 10.96 -3.05
N ASP A 71 -17.17 11.70 -2.24
CA ASP A 71 -16.88 13.10 -2.48
C ASP A 71 -15.93 13.27 -3.66
N PRO A 72 -16.27 14.09 -4.70
CA PRO A 72 -15.41 14.30 -5.87
C PRO A 72 -13.99 14.76 -5.54
N PHE A 73 -13.78 15.53 -4.46
CA PHE A 73 -12.46 15.93 -4.00
C PHE A 73 -11.61 14.72 -3.63
N PHE A 74 -12.16 13.80 -2.84
CA PHE A 74 -11.45 12.59 -2.47
C PHE A 74 -11.33 11.61 -3.64
N GLY A 75 -12.31 11.57 -4.55
CA GLY A 75 -12.23 10.80 -5.79
C GLY A 75 -11.03 11.21 -6.66
N ALA A 76 -10.77 12.51 -6.79
CA ALA A 76 -9.59 13.02 -7.50
C ALA A 76 -8.27 12.64 -6.78
N MET A 77 -8.23 12.70 -5.47
CA MET A 77 -7.09 12.27 -4.65
C MET A 77 -6.82 10.77 -4.80
N VAL A 78 -7.86 9.94 -4.71
CA VAL A 78 -7.77 8.47 -4.94
C VAL A 78 -7.16 8.19 -6.30
N LYS A 79 -7.67 8.83 -7.36
CA LYS A 79 -7.15 8.66 -8.72
C LYS A 79 -5.67 9.01 -8.83
N ALA A 80 -5.24 10.12 -8.23
CA ALA A 80 -3.85 10.56 -8.27
C ALA A 80 -2.91 9.58 -7.55
N VAL A 81 -3.31 9.09 -6.37
CA VAL A 81 -2.52 8.12 -5.60
C VAL A 81 -2.50 6.76 -6.31
N GLU A 82 -3.64 6.33 -6.87
CA GLU A 82 -3.75 5.08 -7.61
C GLU A 82 -2.82 5.06 -8.84
N GLN A 83 -2.76 6.14 -9.60
CA GLN A 83 -1.86 6.24 -10.74
C GLN A 83 -0.39 6.04 -10.34
N VAL A 84 0.05 6.64 -9.23
CA VAL A 84 1.42 6.45 -8.72
C VAL A 84 1.63 5.01 -8.25
N ALA A 85 0.66 4.45 -7.50
CA ALA A 85 0.71 3.07 -7.03
C ALA A 85 0.82 2.09 -8.22
N TYR A 86 -0.02 2.25 -9.24
CA TYR A 86 -0.01 1.43 -10.45
C TYR A 86 1.35 1.46 -11.16
N HIS A 87 1.93 2.65 -11.39
CA HIS A 87 3.23 2.79 -12.07
C HIS A 87 4.40 2.20 -11.25
N THR A 88 4.24 2.08 -9.95
CA THR A 88 5.25 1.47 -9.06
C THR A 88 4.96 -0.01 -8.76
N GLY A 89 3.96 -0.61 -9.43
CA GLY A 89 3.61 -2.03 -9.24
C GLY A 89 2.91 -2.31 -7.91
N ASN A 90 2.30 -1.30 -7.29
CA ASN A 90 1.58 -1.44 -6.03
C ASN A 90 0.06 -1.40 -6.24
N PHE A 91 -0.67 -2.05 -5.34
CA PHE A 91 -2.13 -1.93 -5.25
C PHE A 91 -2.52 -0.85 -4.25
N LEU A 92 -3.68 -0.23 -4.46
CA LEU A 92 -4.26 0.74 -3.53
C LEU A 92 -5.36 0.09 -2.69
N LEU A 93 -5.27 0.23 -1.38
CA LEU A 93 -6.32 -0.15 -0.43
C LEU A 93 -6.86 1.10 0.26
N ILE A 94 -8.18 1.32 0.17
CA ILE A 94 -8.82 2.56 0.62
C ILE A 94 -9.62 2.32 1.90
N GLY A 95 -9.44 3.20 2.88
CA GLY A 95 -10.26 3.30 4.07
C GLY A 95 -10.98 4.65 4.14
N ASN A 96 -12.24 4.64 4.55
CA ASN A 96 -13.03 5.86 4.77
C ASN A 96 -13.08 6.22 6.26
N GLY A 97 -12.75 7.47 6.58
CA GLY A 97 -12.77 7.99 7.95
C GLY A 97 -14.05 8.76 8.30
N TYR A 98 -14.82 9.20 7.30
CA TYR A 98 -16.11 9.91 7.44
C TYR A 98 -16.04 11.13 8.38
N HIS A 99 -14.88 11.80 8.43
CA HIS A 99 -14.63 12.92 9.35
C HIS A 99 -15.04 12.61 10.80
N ASN A 100 -14.74 11.39 11.23
CA ASN A 100 -15.02 10.89 12.56
C ASN A 100 -13.75 10.27 13.15
N GLU A 101 -13.36 10.73 14.34
CA GLU A 101 -12.11 10.30 14.98
C GLU A 101 -11.97 8.78 15.09
N GLN A 102 -13.01 8.12 15.55
CA GLN A 102 -13.00 6.67 15.76
C GLN A 102 -12.84 5.91 14.43
N LYS A 103 -13.56 6.36 13.38
CA LYS A 103 -13.50 5.73 12.05
C LYS A 103 -12.17 6.01 11.36
N GLU A 104 -11.62 7.24 11.47
CA GLU A 104 -10.29 7.57 10.95
C GLU A 104 -9.22 6.68 11.59
N ARG A 105 -9.25 6.53 12.93
CA ARG A 105 -8.33 5.65 13.68
C ARG A 105 -8.48 4.19 13.22
N GLN A 106 -9.70 3.70 13.17
CA GLN A 106 -9.99 2.32 12.76
C GLN A 106 -9.50 2.04 11.33
N ALA A 107 -9.72 2.97 10.39
CA ALA A 107 -9.24 2.84 9.02
C ALA A 107 -7.71 2.74 8.97
N ILE A 108 -6.99 3.62 9.67
CA ILE A 108 -5.52 3.59 9.74
C ILE A 108 -5.03 2.26 10.34
N GLU A 109 -5.59 1.84 11.48
CA GLU A 109 -5.19 0.61 12.15
C GLU A 109 -5.47 -0.64 11.30
N GLN A 110 -6.56 -0.65 10.54
CA GLN A 110 -6.86 -1.75 9.61
C GLN A 110 -5.80 -1.81 8.50
N LEU A 111 -5.42 -0.68 7.90
CA LEU A 111 -4.39 -0.64 6.86
C LEU A 111 -3.01 -1.08 7.40
N ILE A 112 -2.67 -0.70 8.63
CA ILE A 112 -1.46 -1.20 9.32
C ILE A 112 -1.53 -2.71 9.51
N ARG A 113 -2.67 -3.25 9.97
CA ARG A 113 -2.89 -4.72 10.12
C ARG A 113 -2.79 -5.45 8.78
N HIS A 114 -3.23 -4.84 7.68
CA HIS A 114 -3.06 -5.37 6.33
C HIS A 114 -1.63 -5.24 5.80
N ARG A 115 -0.68 -4.73 6.62
CA ARG A 115 0.74 -4.59 6.29
C ARG A 115 0.99 -3.77 5.03
N CYS A 116 0.22 -2.72 4.82
CA CYS A 116 0.50 -1.79 3.74
C CYS A 116 1.94 -1.26 3.85
N ALA A 117 2.65 -1.20 2.72
CA ALA A 117 4.04 -0.74 2.68
C ALA A 117 4.18 0.74 3.04
N ALA A 118 3.18 1.53 2.68
CA ALA A 118 3.07 2.95 2.99
C ALA A 118 1.60 3.33 3.20
N LEU A 119 1.37 4.45 3.90
CA LEU A 119 0.04 5.03 4.10
C LEU A 119 0.02 6.49 3.67
N VAL A 120 -1.00 6.86 2.93
CA VAL A 120 -1.36 8.26 2.64
C VAL A 120 -2.64 8.55 3.40
N VAL A 121 -2.62 9.53 4.31
CA VAL A 121 -3.68 9.69 5.30
C VAL A 121 -4.22 11.11 5.28
N HIS A 122 -5.51 11.24 5.00
CA HIS A 122 -6.29 12.44 5.27
C HIS A 122 -7.12 12.18 6.53
N ALA A 123 -6.66 12.67 7.68
CA ALA A 123 -7.32 12.54 8.97
C ALA A 123 -7.32 13.89 9.68
N LYS A 124 -8.51 14.42 9.95
CA LYS A 124 -8.69 15.74 10.60
C LYS A 124 -9.14 15.65 12.05
N MET A 125 -9.77 14.54 12.43
CA MET A 125 -10.44 14.43 13.73
C MET A 125 -9.57 13.77 14.80
N ILE A 126 -8.55 13.00 14.41
CA ILE A 126 -7.63 12.35 15.38
C ILE A 126 -6.78 13.43 16.06
N PRO A 127 -6.66 13.44 17.42
CA PRO A 127 -5.76 14.34 18.14
C PRO A 127 -4.30 14.21 17.68
N ASP A 128 -3.53 15.32 17.71
CA ASP A 128 -2.13 15.35 17.25
C ASP A 128 -1.25 14.33 17.96
N ALA A 129 -1.40 14.16 19.27
CA ALA A 129 -0.61 13.22 20.06
C ALA A 129 -0.80 11.77 19.61
N ASP A 130 -2.04 11.40 19.30
CA ASP A 130 -2.39 10.06 18.84
C ASP A 130 -1.93 9.82 17.42
N LEU A 131 -2.10 10.82 16.54
CA LEU A 131 -1.62 10.75 15.18
C LEU A 131 -0.09 10.66 15.12
N ALA A 132 0.61 11.41 15.98
CA ALA A 132 2.07 11.30 16.14
C ALA A 132 2.50 9.89 16.56
N SER A 133 1.74 9.25 17.46
CA SER A 133 2.00 7.86 17.87
C SER A 133 1.85 6.90 16.70
N LEU A 134 0.80 7.04 15.89
CA LEU A 134 0.59 6.23 14.68
C LEU A 134 1.70 6.44 13.65
N MET A 135 2.14 7.69 13.45
CA MET A 135 3.24 8.02 12.53
C MET A 135 4.60 7.46 12.97
N LYS A 136 4.83 7.33 14.28
CA LYS A 136 6.02 6.65 14.81
C LYS A 136 5.98 5.14 14.55
N GLN A 137 4.81 4.52 14.67
CA GLN A 137 4.62 3.08 14.41
C GLN A 137 4.72 2.75 12.92
N MET A 138 4.35 3.69 12.05
CA MET A 138 4.34 3.52 10.59
C MET A 138 5.24 4.57 9.93
N PRO A 139 6.56 4.30 9.75
CA PRO A 139 7.49 5.25 9.14
C PRO A 139 7.12 5.69 7.72
N GLY A 140 6.44 4.83 6.97
CA GLY A 140 5.94 5.11 5.62
C GLY A 140 4.60 5.87 5.57
N MET A 141 4.13 6.44 6.69
CA MET A 141 2.89 7.23 6.70
C MET A 141 3.18 8.69 6.33
N VAL A 142 2.37 9.23 5.41
CA VAL A 142 2.35 10.64 4.98
C VAL A 142 0.97 11.21 5.24
N LEU A 143 0.92 12.43 5.79
CA LEU A 143 -0.33 13.16 6.01
C LEU A 143 -0.62 14.08 4.83
N ILE A 144 -1.90 14.15 4.45
CA ILE A 144 -2.39 15.12 3.46
C ILE A 144 -3.31 16.11 4.14
N ASN A 145 -3.14 17.38 3.77
CA ASN A 145 -3.95 18.50 4.21
C ASN A 145 -3.92 18.73 5.73
N ARG A 146 -2.81 18.38 6.36
CA ARG A 146 -2.52 18.62 7.78
C ARG A 146 -1.01 18.66 8.00
N ILE A 147 -0.53 19.65 8.73
CA ILE A 147 0.85 19.69 9.23
C ILE A 147 0.86 19.24 10.69
N LEU A 148 1.71 18.27 10.98
CA LEU A 148 1.89 17.76 12.33
C LEU A 148 3.28 18.16 12.85
N PRO A 149 3.39 18.87 13.98
CA PRO A 149 4.68 19.28 14.55
C PRO A 149 5.60 18.07 14.80
N GLY A 150 6.85 18.19 14.35
CA GLY A 150 7.85 17.12 14.44
C GLY A 150 7.79 16.08 13.33
N PHE A 151 6.84 16.20 12.38
CA PHE A 151 6.68 15.31 11.23
C PHE A 151 6.49 16.09 9.92
N GLU A 152 6.92 17.33 9.85
CA GLU A 152 6.69 18.24 8.72
C GLU A 152 7.18 17.66 7.39
N ASN A 153 8.28 16.91 7.42
CA ASN A 153 8.84 16.22 6.24
C ASN A 153 7.98 15.07 5.69
N ARG A 154 6.92 14.70 6.41
CA ARG A 154 5.93 13.69 6.03
C ARG A 154 4.51 14.26 5.96
N CYS A 155 4.39 15.56 5.79
CA CYS A 155 3.13 16.27 5.70
C CYS A 155 3.06 17.07 4.40
N ILE A 156 1.94 16.98 3.71
CA ILE A 156 1.62 17.76 2.52
C ILE A 156 0.37 18.56 2.81
N ALA A 157 0.45 19.87 2.77
CA ALA A 157 -0.68 20.76 2.99
C ALA A 157 -0.71 21.89 1.98
N LEU A 158 -1.91 22.43 1.77
CA LEU A 158 -2.11 23.65 1.00
C LEU A 158 -1.80 24.87 1.88
N ASP A 159 -1.34 25.94 1.27
CA ASP A 159 -1.32 27.28 1.90
C ASP A 159 -2.73 27.88 1.78
N ASP A 160 -3.63 27.42 2.65
CA ASP A 160 -5.03 27.88 2.68
C ASP A 160 -5.14 29.36 2.93
N ARG A 161 -4.21 29.95 3.71
CA ARG A 161 -4.17 31.37 4.01
C ARG A 161 -3.88 32.18 2.75
N TYR A 162 -2.87 31.77 1.99
CA TYR A 162 -2.51 32.42 0.74
C TYR A 162 -3.60 32.21 -0.32
N GLY A 163 -4.16 31.02 -0.39
CA GLY A 163 -5.31 30.71 -1.27
C GLY A 163 -6.53 31.57 -1.00
N ALA A 164 -6.91 31.72 0.27
CA ALA A 164 -8.00 32.58 0.70
C ALA A 164 -7.71 34.06 0.38
N TRP A 165 -6.49 34.53 0.62
CA TRP A 165 -6.08 35.88 0.28
C TRP A 165 -6.16 36.16 -1.23
N LEU A 166 -5.73 35.21 -2.06
CA LEU A 166 -5.88 35.33 -3.52
C LEU A 166 -7.35 35.43 -3.95
N ALA A 167 -8.20 34.55 -3.41
CA ALA A 167 -9.63 34.53 -3.75
C ALA A 167 -10.36 35.81 -3.32
N THR A 168 -10.00 36.40 -2.17
CA THR A 168 -10.63 37.63 -1.67
C THR A 168 -10.12 38.91 -2.33
N ARG A 169 -8.92 38.86 -2.94
CA ARG A 169 -8.32 40.01 -3.64
C ARG A 169 -8.84 40.14 -5.09
N HIS A 170 -9.35 39.07 -5.66
CA HIS A 170 -9.83 39.03 -7.04
C HIS A 170 -11.26 39.56 -7.12
#